data_6ec9d9c8de61cfa3633527aa7ad9aa8b
#
_entry.id   6ec9d9c8de61cfa3633527aa7ad9aa8b
#
_cell.length_a   1.000
_cell.length_b   1.000
_cell.length_c   1.000
_cell.angle_alpha   90.00
_cell.angle_beta   90.00
_cell.angle_gamma   90.00
#
_symmetry.space_group_name_H-M   'P 1'
#
loop_
_entity.id
_entity.type
_entity.pdbx_description
1 polymer ?
#
loop_
_entity_poly.entity_id
_entity_poly.type
_entity_poly.pdbx_seq_one_letter_code
_entity_poly.pdbx_strand_id
1 'polypeptide(L)'
;MGCFSVSLLQRHNVKISGAGAQAMVFAHGFGCDQNMWRFVAPAFEDRYRIILFDYVGAGGSDFAAYDPDKYRSLDGYADDVIELCRALGVTGGVFVGHSVSAMIGVLAAKRAPELFARLVLIGPSPRYIDDGTYVGGFSESQIHELLEFLDSNYMGWSRTMAPVIVGNPDRPELGEELTNSFCRTDPEIAKRFARATFLADNRADLKDVETRALVLQCSEDVIAPRVVGEYVHRHLRDSELVLMEATGHCPNLSHPEETIAAMRAFL
;
A
#
# COMPACT_ATOMS: atom_id res chain seq x y z
N MET A 1 10.45 28.05 7.38
CA MET A 1 9.44 27.11 6.86
C MET A 1 8.67 27.81 5.76
N GLY A 2 8.95 27.51 4.51
CA GLY A 2 8.48 28.30 3.37
C GLY A 2 7.12 27.84 2.86
N CYS A 3 6.50 28.65 2.05
CA CYS A 3 5.19 28.49 1.39
C CYS A 3 5.00 27.13 0.64
N PHE A 4 6.09 26.43 0.32
CA PHE A 4 6.07 25.11 -0.34
C PHE A 4 5.55 23.96 0.56
N SER A 5 5.75 24.02 1.89
CA SER A 5 5.36 22.93 2.78
C SER A 5 3.83 22.82 2.95
N VAL A 6 3.14 23.95 2.96
CA VAL A 6 1.67 23.98 3.14
C VAL A 6 0.97 23.40 1.89
N SER A 7 1.46 23.69 0.69
CA SER A 7 0.88 23.17 -0.53
C SER A 7 1.07 21.65 -0.69
N LEU A 8 2.22 21.10 -0.26
CA LEU A 8 2.50 19.66 -0.32
C LEU A 8 1.61 18.88 0.66
N LEU A 9 1.48 19.37 1.91
CA LEU A 9 0.63 18.73 2.91
C LEU A 9 -0.85 18.74 2.49
N GLN A 10 -1.31 19.81 1.88
CA GLN A 10 -2.65 19.90 1.34
C GLN A 10 -2.84 18.98 0.12
N ARG A 11 -1.86 18.92 -0.79
CA ARG A 11 -1.88 18.05 -1.96
C ARG A 11 -2.14 16.60 -1.57
N HIS A 12 -1.53 16.13 -0.49
CA HIS A 12 -1.63 14.75 -0.01
C HIS A 12 -2.59 14.58 1.18
N ASN A 13 -3.41 15.58 1.52
CA ASN A 13 -4.33 15.50 2.66
C ASN A 13 -3.66 14.95 3.94
N VAL A 14 -2.47 15.43 4.25
CA VAL A 14 -1.64 14.89 5.34
C VAL A 14 -2.28 15.13 6.70
N LYS A 15 -2.33 14.08 7.52
CA LYS A 15 -2.69 14.15 8.94
C LYS A 15 -1.53 13.66 9.78
N ILE A 16 -1.25 14.38 10.85
CA ILE A 16 -0.19 14.03 11.78
C ILE A 16 -0.79 13.94 13.18
N SER A 17 -0.47 12.84 13.87
CA SER A 17 -0.85 12.61 15.26
C SER A 17 0.29 11.90 16.02
N GLY A 18 0.08 11.62 17.31
CA GLY A 18 1.09 10.99 18.15
C GLY A 18 2.22 11.93 18.59
N ALA A 19 2.91 11.54 19.67
CA ALA A 19 3.90 12.37 20.35
C ALA A 19 5.35 11.83 20.23
N GLY A 20 5.55 10.71 19.54
CA GLY A 20 6.87 10.07 19.40
C GLY A 20 7.84 10.90 18.55
N ALA A 21 9.13 10.76 18.81
CA ALA A 21 10.17 11.43 18.02
C ALA A 21 10.38 10.78 16.65
N GLN A 22 10.26 9.43 16.58
CA GLN A 22 10.41 8.70 15.33
C GLN A 22 9.10 8.73 14.54
N ALA A 23 9.19 8.99 13.24
CA ALA A 23 8.03 8.99 12.36
C ALA A 23 7.61 7.57 11.98
N MET A 24 6.30 7.35 11.86
CA MET A 24 5.70 6.17 11.25
C MET A 24 4.73 6.63 10.16
N VAL A 25 5.03 6.28 8.92
CA VAL A 25 4.30 6.73 7.71
C VAL A 25 3.44 5.60 7.20
N PHE A 26 2.15 5.82 7.08
CA PHE A 26 1.19 4.83 6.61
C PHE A 26 0.71 5.16 5.20
N ALA A 27 0.87 4.22 4.29
CA ALA A 27 0.51 4.32 2.89
C ALA A 27 -0.55 3.29 2.51
N HIS A 28 -1.68 3.76 2.01
CA HIS A 28 -2.85 2.94 1.69
C HIS A 28 -2.72 2.18 0.36
N GLY A 29 -3.56 1.15 0.16
CA GLY A 29 -3.63 0.36 -1.05
C GLY A 29 -4.41 1.03 -2.19
N PHE A 30 -4.47 0.34 -3.34
CA PHE A 30 -5.25 0.74 -4.50
C PHE A 30 -6.73 0.97 -4.14
N GLY A 31 -7.31 2.08 -4.62
CA GLY A 31 -8.71 2.43 -4.42
C GLY A 31 -9.10 2.78 -2.99
N CYS A 32 -8.12 2.88 -2.08
CA CYS A 32 -8.32 3.24 -0.68
C CYS A 32 -7.89 4.69 -0.41
N ASP A 33 -8.03 5.09 0.84
CA ASP A 33 -7.51 6.33 1.40
C ASP A 33 -6.92 6.07 2.81
N GLN A 34 -6.37 7.09 3.44
CA GLN A 34 -5.75 6.99 4.76
C GLN A 34 -6.68 6.46 5.85
N ASN A 35 -8.01 6.51 5.66
CA ASN A 35 -8.99 6.02 6.62
C ASN A 35 -8.90 4.49 6.83
N MET A 36 -8.28 3.76 5.87
CA MET A 36 -7.99 2.33 6.03
C MET A 36 -7.11 2.00 7.24
N TRP A 37 -6.41 3.01 7.77
CA TRP A 37 -5.49 2.87 8.91
C TRP A 37 -6.10 3.22 10.28
N ARG A 38 -7.37 3.63 10.32
CA ARG A 38 -8.05 4.13 11.54
C ARG A 38 -8.06 3.14 12.71
N PHE A 39 -7.98 1.84 12.44
CA PHE A 39 -7.94 0.81 13.49
C PHE A 39 -6.52 0.41 13.89
N VAL A 40 -5.52 0.67 13.05
CA VAL A 40 -4.12 0.27 13.30
C VAL A 40 -3.27 1.44 13.78
N ALA A 41 -3.31 2.58 13.10
CA ALA A 41 -2.43 3.71 13.38
C ALA A 41 -2.52 4.24 14.82
N PRO A 42 -3.71 4.36 15.45
CA PRO A 42 -3.82 4.85 16.83
C PRO A 42 -3.06 4.01 17.86
N ALA A 43 -2.85 2.71 17.59
CA ALA A 43 -2.12 1.82 18.49
C ALA A 43 -0.62 2.13 18.61
N PHE A 44 -0.10 3.08 17.83
CA PHE A 44 1.31 3.45 17.79
C PHE A 44 1.56 4.92 18.15
N GLU A 45 0.51 5.71 18.44
CA GLU A 45 0.60 7.15 18.73
C GLU A 45 1.37 7.47 20.02
N ASP A 46 1.44 6.54 20.96
CA ASP A 46 2.20 6.68 22.20
C ASP A 46 3.71 6.68 21.97
N ARG A 47 4.18 6.02 20.91
CA ARG A 47 5.62 5.82 20.64
C ARG A 47 6.12 6.53 19.38
N TYR A 48 5.24 6.79 18.42
CA TYR A 48 5.59 7.32 17.11
C TYR A 48 4.84 8.63 16.81
N ARG A 49 5.44 9.44 15.95
CA ARG A 49 4.76 10.50 15.23
C ARG A 49 4.12 9.88 14.00
N ILE A 50 2.82 9.69 14.02
CA ILE A 50 2.05 9.07 12.95
C ILE A 50 1.85 10.07 11.81
N ILE A 51 2.13 9.65 10.59
CA ILE A 51 1.89 10.41 9.37
C ILE A 51 0.97 9.58 8.48
N LEU A 52 -0.25 10.07 8.31
CA LEU A 52 -1.25 9.53 7.38
C LEU A 52 -1.33 10.48 6.18
N PHE A 53 -1.47 9.94 4.98
CA PHE A 53 -1.62 10.73 3.77
C PHE A 53 -2.44 9.98 2.72
N ASP A 54 -2.96 10.73 1.75
CA ASP A 54 -3.59 10.18 0.56
C ASP A 54 -2.67 10.40 -0.64
N TYR A 55 -2.54 9.38 -1.49
CA TYR A 55 -1.90 9.58 -2.80
C TYR A 55 -2.71 10.58 -3.62
N VAL A 56 -2.04 11.34 -4.48
CA VAL A 56 -2.72 12.26 -5.39
C VAL A 56 -3.73 11.48 -6.26
N GLY A 57 -4.97 11.92 -6.24
CA GLY A 57 -6.09 11.23 -6.88
C GLY A 57 -6.85 10.25 -5.99
N ALA A 58 -6.51 10.17 -4.70
CA ALA A 58 -7.22 9.35 -3.72
C ALA A 58 -7.72 10.19 -2.54
N GLY A 59 -8.77 9.73 -1.87
CA GLY A 59 -9.27 10.29 -0.63
C GLY A 59 -9.55 11.78 -0.68
N GLY A 60 -8.96 12.53 0.23
CA GLY A 60 -9.05 14.00 0.31
C GLY A 60 -7.88 14.75 -0.32
N SER A 61 -7.06 14.08 -1.14
CA SER A 61 -5.94 14.70 -1.86
C SER A 61 -6.39 15.70 -2.92
N ASP A 62 -5.48 16.53 -3.41
CA ASP A 62 -5.74 17.45 -4.51
C ASP A 62 -5.73 16.70 -5.85
N PHE A 63 -6.91 16.38 -6.38
CA PHE A 63 -7.06 15.68 -7.66
C PHE A 63 -6.56 16.51 -8.86
N ALA A 64 -6.56 17.85 -8.76
CA ALA A 64 -6.04 18.71 -9.80
C ALA A 64 -4.51 18.61 -9.97
N ALA A 65 -3.82 18.09 -8.94
CA ALA A 65 -2.40 17.84 -8.98
C ALA A 65 -2.02 16.51 -9.65
N TYR A 66 -3.00 15.72 -10.12
CA TYR A 66 -2.73 14.45 -10.78
C TYR A 66 -2.09 14.65 -12.15
N ASP A 67 -0.87 14.12 -12.31
CA ASP A 67 -0.11 14.13 -13.55
C ASP A 67 -0.03 12.70 -14.12
N PRO A 68 -0.73 12.42 -15.24
CA PRO A 68 -0.74 11.09 -15.84
C PRO A 68 0.63 10.58 -16.28
N ASP A 69 1.56 11.46 -16.62
CA ASP A 69 2.91 11.08 -17.02
C ASP A 69 3.77 10.71 -15.80
N LYS A 70 3.63 11.43 -14.70
CA LYS A 70 4.28 11.12 -13.42
C LYS A 70 3.81 9.77 -12.87
N TYR A 71 2.50 9.54 -12.86
CA TYR A 71 1.87 8.37 -12.23
C TYR A 71 1.64 7.18 -13.18
N ARG A 72 2.37 7.14 -14.30
CA ARG A 72 2.32 5.99 -15.23
C ARG A 72 2.95 4.71 -14.68
N SER A 73 3.78 4.81 -13.64
CA SER A 73 4.42 3.70 -12.91
C SER A 73 4.43 3.98 -11.41
N LEU A 74 4.80 3.00 -10.60
CA LEU A 74 4.92 3.13 -9.14
C LEU A 74 6.03 4.12 -8.73
N ASP A 75 6.96 4.45 -9.61
CA ASP A 75 8.03 5.42 -9.34
C ASP A 75 7.48 6.80 -8.99
N GLY A 76 6.45 7.29 -9.70
CA GLY A 76 5.84 8.59 -9.41
C GLY A 76 5.22 8.66 -8.02
N TYR A 77 4.64 7.56 -7.56
CA TYR A 77 4.11 7.44 -6.20
C TYR A 77 5.23 7.35 -5.16
N ALA A 78 6.34 6.67 -5.49
CA ALA A 78 7.52 6.64 -4.63
C ALA A 78 8.20 8.01 -4.52
N ASP A 79 8.20 8.80 -5.61
CA ASP A 79 8.66 10.20 -5.58
C ASP A 79 7.87 11.04 -4.60
N ASP A 80 6.53 10.89 -4.58
CA ASP A 80 5.68 11.59 -3.63
C ASP A 80 5.98 11.21 -2.18
N VAL A 81 6.16 9.92 -1.91
CA VAL A 81 6.55 9.44 -0.57
C VAL A 81 7.88 10.05 -0.14
N ILE A 82 8.88 10.07 -1.01
CA ILE A 82 10.19 10.64 -0.73
C ILE A 82 10.08 12.16 -0.48
N GLU A 83 9.37 12.88 -1.36
CA GLU A 83 9.15 14.33 -1.24
C GLU A 83 8.46 14.67 0.08
N LEU A 84 7.37 13.93 0.40
CA LEU A 84 6.60 14.11 1.63
C LEU A 84 7.45 13.84 2.88
N CYS A 85 8.17 12.74 2.92
CA CYS A 85 9.02 12.37 4.04
C CYS A 85 10.11 13.41 4.28
N ARG A 86 10.77 13.90 3.22
CA ARG A 86 11.78 14.95 3.32
C ARG A 86 11.20 16.27 3.83
N ALA A 87 10.05 16.69 3.32
CA ALA A 87 9.36 17.90 3.75
C ALA A 87 8.94 17.84 5.23
N LEU A 88 8.61 16.65 5.72
CA LEU A 88 8.23 16.42 7.12
C LEU A 88 9.42 16.09 8.04
N GLY A 89 10.66 16.14 7.52
CA GLY A 89 11.87 15.85 8.29
C GLY A 89 11.93 14.40 8.80
N VAL A 90 11.41 13.46 8.04
CA VAL A 90 11.51 12.02 8.35
C VAL A 90 12.94 11.58 8.10
N THR A 91 13.55 10.94 9.09
CA THR A 91 14.86 10.28 8.99
C THR A 91 14.81 9.05 9.89
N GLY A 92 15.20 7.88 9.35
CA GLY A 92 15.16 6.62 10.09
C GLY A 92 13.76 6.26 10.61
N GLY A 93 12.71 6.66 9.89
CA GLY A 93 11.32 6.37 10.23
C GLY A 93 10.93 4.90 9.99
N VAL A 94 9.67 4.60 10.25
CA VAL A 94 9.02 3.33 9.85
C VAL A 94 8.06 3.65 8.70
N PHE A 95 8.14 2.88 7.62
CA PHE A 95 7.15 2.93 6.54
C PHE A 95 6.23 1.71 6.65
N VAL A 96 4.93 1.93 6.61
CA VAL A 96 3.89 0.90 6.63
C VAL A 96 3.10 0.99 5.34
N GLY A 97 3.27 0.02 4.45
CA GLY A 97 2.61 -0.01 3.15
C GLY A 97 1.70 -1.22 3.00
N HIS A 98 0.46 -0.97 2.60
CA HIS A 98 -0.52 -2.02 2.28
C HIS A 98 -0.59 -2.24 0.77
N SER A 99 -0.54 -3.51 0.33
CA SER A 99 -0.75 -3.90 -1.06
C SER A 99 0.26 -3.22 -2.00
N VAL A 100 -0.18 -2.48 -3.01
CA VAL A 100 0.68 -1.71 -3.93
C VAL A 100 1.67 -0.81 -3.19
N SER A 101 1.26 -0.25 -2.04
CA SER A 101 2.13 0.60 -1.24
C SER A 101 3.32 -0.13 -0.61
N ALA A 102 3.26 -1.45 -0.51
CA ALA A 102 4.43 -2.24 -0.13
C ALA A 102 5.56 -2.06 -1.16
N MET A 103 5.24 -2.14 -2.45
CA MET A 103 6.24 -1.92 -3.51
C MET A 103 6.62 -0.44 -3.67
N ILE A 104 5.70 0.48 -3.48
CA ILE A 104 6.02 1.91 -3.43
C ILE A 104 7.04 2.18 -2.29
N GLY A 105 6.86 1.57 -1.12
CA GLY A 105 7.80 1.65 0.00
C GLY A 105 9.17 1.03 -0.32
N VAL A 106 9.21 -0.10 -1.01
CA VAL A 106 10.43 -0.75 -1.52
C VAL A 106 11.19 0.20 -2.45
N LEU A 107 10.51 0.81 -3.43
CA LEU A 107 11.11 1.77 -4.35
C LEU A 107 11.61 3.04 -3.62
N ALA A 108 10.84 3.56 -2.68
CA ALA A 108 11.23 4.72 -1.89
C ALA A 108 12.46 4.42 -1.02
N ALA A 109 12.49 3.27 -0.32
CA ALA A 109 13.62 2.87 0.52
C ALA A 109 14.88 2.58 -0.29
N LYS A 110 14.76 1.96 -1.48
CA LYS A 110 15.88 1.77 -2.41
C LYS A 110 16.52 3.10 -2.84
N ARG A 111 15.71 4.13 -3.08
CA ARG A 111 16.13 5.42 -3.65
C ARG A 111 16.52 6.45 -2.59
N ALA A 112 16.01 6.32 -1.36
CA ALA A 112 16.26 7.22 -0.25
C ALA A 112 16.34 6.41 1.07
N PRO A 113 17.38 5.57 1.23
CA PRO A 113 17.50 4.64 2.37
C PRO A 113 17.60 5.36 3.73
N GLU A 114 18.01 6.61 3.74
CA GLU A 114 18.08 7.45 4.95
C GLU A 114 16.72 7.74 5.58
N LEU A 115 15.64 7.62 4.81
CA LEU A 115 14.30 7.95 5.30
C LEU A 115 13.73 6.88 6.22
N PHE A 116 14.05 5.60 5.98
CA PHE A 116 13.39 4.51 6.68
C PHE A 116 14.39 3.54 7.34
N ALA A 117 14.25 3.36 8.66
CA ALA A 117 14.97 2.33 9.40
C ALA A 117 14.27 0.96 9.30
N ARG A 118 12.96 0.94 9.06
CA ARG A 118 12.16 -0.27 8.93
C ARG A 118 11.04 -0.11 7.90
N LEU A 119 10.70 -1.21 7.24
CA LEU A 119 9.53 -1.35 6.37
C LEU A 119 8.57 -2.37 6.97
N VAL A 120 7.27 -2.09 6.92
CA VAL A 120 6.19 -3.06 7.17
C VAL A 120 5.40 -3.19 5.88
N LEU A 121 5.44 -4.35 5.27
CA LEU A 121 4.88 -4.67 3.96
C LEU A 121 3.71 -5.63 4.15
N ILE A 122 2.48 -5.12 4.03
CA ILE A 122 1.25 -5.88 4.29
C ILE A 122 0.64 -6.31 2.94
N GLY A 123 0.52 -7.61 2.72
CA GLY A 123 0.02 -8.18 1.47
C GLY A 123 0.83 -7.73 0.23
N PRO A 124 2.19 -7.80 0.27
CA PRO A 124 3.01 -7.29 -0.81
C PRO A 124 2.93 -8.17 -2.05
N SER A 125 2.96 -7.56 -3.24
CA SER A 125 3.20 -8.28 -4.50
C SER A 125 4.16 -7.48 -5.40
N PRO A 126 5.33 -8.02 -5.76
CA PRO A 126 6.26 -7.35 -6.66
C PRO A 126 5.85 -7.52 -8.12
N ARG A 127 5.00 -8.49 -8.45
CA ARG A 127 4.42 -8.74 -9.76
C ARG A 127 3.19 -9.62 -9.59
N TYR A 128 2.09 -9.25 -10.24
CA TYR A 128 0.83 -10.00 -10.16
C TYR A 128 0.75 -11.12 -11.21
N ILE A 129 1.46 -10.98 -12.33
CA ILE A 129 1.44 -11.91 -13.46
C ILE A 129 2.42 -13.06 -13.22
N ASP A 130 1.98 -14.29 -13.43
CA ASP A 130 2.83 -15.48 -13.46
C ASP A 130 3.88 -15.36 -14.57
N ASP A 131 5.13 -15.76 -14.28
CA ASP A 131 6.24 -15.62 -15.23
C ASP A 131 7.27 -16.74 -15.03
N GLY A 132 7.30 -17.71 -15.93
CA GLY A 132 8.16 -18.86 -15.82
C GLY A 132 7.88 -19.67 -14.56
N THR A 133 8.83 -19.67 -13.62
CA THR A 133 8.68 -20.34 -12.32
C THR A 133 8.15 -19.42 -11.22
N TYR A 134 7.99 -18.13 -11.50
CA TYR A 134 7.41 -17.18 -10.57
C TYR A 134 5.87 -17.26 -10.61
N VAL A 135 5.27 -17.37 -9.43
CA VAL A 135 3.81 -17.35 -9.25
C VAL A 135 3.42 -15.99 -8.72
N GLY A 136 2.74 -15.18 -9.53
CA GLY A 136 2.17 -13.89 -9.15
C GLY A 136 0.72 -14.00 -8.68
N GLY A 137 0.06 -15.09 -9.11
CA GLY A 137 -1.33 -15.41 -8.78
C GLY A 137 -2.32 -15.22 -9.92
N PHE A 138 -1.89 -14.60 -11.02
CA PHE A 138 -2.74 -14.37 -12.19
C PHE A 138 -1.97 -14.67 -13.48
N SER A 139 -2.67 -15.23 -14.46
CA SER A 139 -2.15 -15.24 -15.82
C SER A 139 -2.19 -13.84 -16.43
N GLU A 140 -1.42 -13.62 -17.48
CA GLU A 140 -1.43 -12.33 -18.20
C GLU A 140 -2.83 -12.00 -18.76
N SER A 141 -3.55 -13.01 -19.28
CA SER A 141 -4.94 -12.84 -19.77
C SER A 141 -5.89 -12.41 -18.65
N GLN A 142 -5.79 -13.02 -17.47
CA GLN A 142 -6.62 -12.64 -16.33
C GLN A 142 -6.40 -11.18 -15.89
N ILE A 143 -5.15 -10.69 -15.90
CA ILE A 143 -4.88 -9.29 -15.61
C ILE A 143 -5.44 -8.37 -16.68
N HIS A 144 -5.34 -8.74 -17.97
CA HIS A 144 -5.93 -7.95 -19.04
C HIS A 144 -7.47 -7.90 -18.94
N GLU A 145 -8.13 -9.03 -18.68
CA GLU A 145 -9.57 -9.11 -18.48
C GLU A 145 -10.04 -8.25 -17.28
N LEU A 146 -9.26 -8.29 -16.17
CA LEU A 146 -9.52 -7.48 -14.99
C LEU A 146 -9.44 -5.98 -15.33
N LEU A 147 -8.40 -5.57 -16.06
CA LEU A 147 -8.22 -4.18 -16.48
C LEU A 147 -9.29 -3.73 -17.50
N GLU A 148 -9.70 -4.58 -18.44
CA GLU A 148 -10.80 -4.31 -19.38
C GLU A 148 -12.13 -4.16 -18.66
N PHE A 149 -12.43 -5.00 -17.68
CA PHE A 149 -13.64 -4.89 -16.89
C PHE A 149 -13.63 -3.56 -16.09
N LEU A 150 -12.51 -3.23 -15.48
CA LEU A 150 -12.33 -1.97 -14.75
C LEU A 150 -12.48 -0.75 -15.69
N ASP A 151 -11.91 -0.81 -16.89
CA ASP A 151 -12.00 0.26 -17.89
C ASP A 151 -13.44 0.47 -18.40
N SER A 152 -14.16 -0.62 -18.66
CA SER A 152 -15.50 -0.58 -19.24
C SER A 152 -16.59 -0.26 -18.21
N ASN A 153 -16.44 -0.70 -16.96
CA ASN A 153 -17.43 -0.53 -15.91
C ASN A 153 -16.81 -0.48 -14.51
N TYR A 154 -16.16 0.64 -14.19
CA TYR A 154 -15.48 0.81 -12.91
C TYR A 154 -16.37 0.57 -11.69
N MET A 155 -17.61 1.08 -11.73
CA MET A 155 -18.56 0.91 -10.62
C MET A 155 -19.02 -0.55 -10.46
N GLY A 156 -19.24 -1.25 -11.56
CA GLY A 156 -19.58 -2.68 -11.56
C GLY A 156 -18.40 -3.51 -11.07
N TRP A 157 -17.20 -3.20 -11.56
CA TRP A 157 -15.96 -3.82 -11.11
C TRP A 157 -15.79 -3.65 -9.59
N SER A 158 -15.93 -2.43 -9.07
CA SER A 158 -15.78 -2.12 -7.65
C SER A 158 -16.72 -2.96 -6.77
N ARG A 159 -18.00 -3.05 -7.17
CA ARG A 159 -19.02 -3.83 -6.42
C ARG A 159 -18.77 -5.33 -6.46
N THR A 160 -18.19 -5.83 -7.55
CA THR A 160 -17.90 -7.25 -7.72
C THR A 160 -16.62 -7.65 -7.00
N MET A 161 -15.57 -6.83 -7.15
CA MET A 161 -14.24 -7.19 -6.69
C MET A 161 -13.98 -6.85 -5.21
N ALA A 162 -14.56 -5.78 -4.69
CA ALA A 162 -14.27 -5.38 -3.32
C ALA A 162 -14.60 -6.46 -2.27
N PRO A 163 -15.77 -7.13 -2.31
CA PRO A 163 -16.03 -8.25 -1.39
C PRO A 163 -15.07 -9.42 -1.56
N VAL A 164 -14.65 -9.72 -2.80
CA VAL A 164 -13.68 -10.79 -3.10
C VAL A 164 -12.30 -10.44 -2.55
N ILE A 165 -11.86 -9.19 -2.73
CA ILE A 165 -10.56 -8.68 -2.23
C ILE A 165 -10.50 -8.72 -0.70
N VAL A 166 -11.53 -8.20 -0.03
CA VAL A 166 -11.57 -8.22 1.44
C VAL A 166 -11.66 -9.65 1.97
N GLY A 167 -12.33 -10.56 1.23
CA GLY A 167 -12.67 -11.87 1.77
C GLY A 167 -13.67 -11.73 2.93
N ASN A 168 -13.63 -12.63 3.91
CA ASN A 168 -14.47 -12.56 5.12
C ASN A 168 -15.98 -12.51 4.81
N PRO A 169 -16.55 -13.51 4.15
CA PRO A 169 -17.94 -13.49 3.68
C PRO A 169 -18.97 -13.46 4.80
N ASP A 170 -18.58 -13.78 6.03
CA ASP A 170 -19.34 -13.67 7.28
C ASP A 170 -19.44 -12.22 7.80
N ARG A 171 -18.64 -11.29 7.23
CA ARG A 171 -18.62 -9.86 7.58
C ARG A 171 -18.81 -8.99 6.32
N PRO A 172 -20.00 -9.00 5.71
CA PRO A 172 -20.26 -8.32 4.44
C PRO A 172 -20.05 -6.80 4.49
N GLU A 173 -20.15 -6.19 5.68
CA GLU A 173 -19.89 -4.77 5.88
C GLU A 173 -18.47 -4.35 5.49
N LEU A 174 -17.49 -5.24 5.57
CA LEU A 174 -16.11 -4.97 5.14
C LEU A 174 -16.03 -4.84 3.61
N GLY A 175 -16.76 -5.71 2.90
CA GLY A 175 -16.89 -5.63 1.43
C GLY A 175 -17.61 -4.37 0.98
N GLU A 176 -18.67 -3.96 1.68
CA GLU A 176 -19.37 -2.71 1.44
C GLU A 176 -18.47 -1.50 1.67
N GLU A 177 -17.67 -1.51 2.73
CA GLU A 177 -16.72 -0.44 3.03
C GLU A 177 -15.69 -0.27 1.92
N LEU A 178 -15.06 -1.36 1.46
CA LEU A 178 -14.08 -1.30 0.38
C LEU A 178 -14.74 -0.88 -0.95
N THR A 179 -15.96 -1.35 -1.22
CA THR A 179 -16.76 -0.90 -2.38
C THR A 179 -16.97 0.60 -2.34
N ASN A 180 -17.37 1.15 -1.19
CA ASN A 180 -17.59 2.58 -1.02
C ASN A 180 -16.29 3.37 -1.15
N SER A 181 -15.16 2.82 -0.72
CA SER A 181 -13.84 3.41 -0.92
C SER A 181 -13.50 3.51 -2.41
N PHE A 182 -13.61 2.41 -3.15
CA PHE A 182 -13.39 2.39 -4.60
C PHE A 182 -14.30 3.39 -5.33
N CYS A 183 -15.59 3.41 -5.00
CA CYS A 183 -16.56 4.27 -5.66
C CYS A 183 -16.35 5.77 -5.41
N ARG A 184 -15.54 6.18 -4.43
CA ARG A 184 -15.16 7.58 -4.19
C ARG A 184 -13.95 8.03 -5.01
N THR A 185 -13.19 7.10 -5.58
CA THR A 185 -12.03 7.41 -6.41
C THR A 185 -12.49 7.87 -7.80
N ASP A 186 -11.81 8.86 -8.38
CA ASP A 186 -12.05 9.24 -9.77
C ASP A 186 -11.75 8.04 -10.69
N PRO A 187 -12.71 7.64 -11.55
CA PRO A 187 -12.56 6.43 -12.38
C PRO A 187 -11.36 6.48 -13.33
N GLU A 188 -11.03 7.64 -13.90
CA GLU A 188 -9.89 7.75 -14.84
C GLU A 188 -8.54 7.64 -14.11
N ILE A 189 -8.45 8.20 -12.92
CA ILE A 189 -7.27 8.05 -12.06
C ILE A 189 -7.16 6.59 -11.58
N ALA A 190 -8.28 5.98 -11.16
CA ALA A 190 -8.30 4.60 -10.74
C ALA A 190 -7.83 3.64 -11.84
N LYS A 191 -8.30 3.82 -13.09
CA LYS A 191 -7.86 3.02 -14.25
C LYS A 191 -6.36 3.09 -14.47
N ARG A 192 -5.78 4.29 -14.38
CA ARG A 192 -4.32 4.50 -14.54
C ARG A 192 -3.54 3.87 -13.39
N PHE A 193 -4.00 4.06 -12.15
CA PHE A 193 -3.35 3.46 -10.99
C PHE A 193 -3.46 1.93 -11.01
N ALA A 194 -4.59 1.36 -11.45
CA ALA A 194 -4.72 -0.08 -11.66
C ALA A 194 -3.67 -0.62 -12.65
N ARG A 195 -3.48 0.06 -13.78
CA ARG A 195 -2.46 -0.33 -14.77
C ARG A 195 -1.05 -0.24 -14.20
N ALA A 196 -0.73 0.88 -13.52
CA ALA A 196 0.56 1.06 -12.84
C ALA A 196 0.80 -0.02 -11.76
N THR A 197 -0.26 -0.54 -11.13
CA THR A 197 -0.20 -1.58 -10.09
C THR A 197 -0.08 -2.97 -10.71
N PHE A 198 -1.06 -3.39 -11.49
CA PHE A 198 -1.20 -4.80 -11.92
C PHE A 198 -0.23 -5.19 -13.05
N LEU A 199 0.33 -4.21 -13.77
CA LEU A 199 1.37 -4.45 -14.80
C LEU A 199 2.79 -4.21 -14.30
N ALA A 200 2.96 -3.81 -13.02
CA ALA A 200 4.29 -3.59 -12.44
C ALA A 200 5.10 -4.89 -12.35
N ASP A 201 6.42 -4.74 -12.45
CA ASP A 201 7.38 -5.79 -12.12
C ASP A 201 8.53 -5.19 -11.30
N ASN A 202 8.42 -5.32 -9.99
CA ASN A 202 9.40 -4.82 -9.02
C ASN A 202 10.24 -5.95 -8.40
N ARG A 203 10.26 -7.14 -8.99
CA ARG A 203 11.03 -8.29 -8.47
C ARG A 203 12.53 -7.98 -8.37
N ALA A 204 13.05 -7.26 -9.36
CA ALA A 204 14.47 -6.89 -9.39
C ALA A 204 14.86 -5.88 -8.30
N ASP A 205 13.90 -5.08 -7.81
CA ASP A 205 14.15 -4.03 -6.81
C ASP A 205 14.37 -4.59 -5.40
N LEU A 206 13.78 -5.75 -5.08
CA LEU A 206 13.80 -6.33 -3.74
C LEU A 206 15.22 -6.52 -3.18
N LYS A 207 16.14 -7.03 -4.01
CA LYS A 207 17.54 -7.30 -3.62
C LYS A 207 18.36 -6.03 -3.34
N ASP A 208 17.90 -4.88 -3.81
CA ASP A 208 18.60 -3.61 -3.67
C ASP A 208 18.15 -2.83 -2.41
N VAL A 209 17.15 -3.34 -1.66
CA VAL A 209 16.69 -2.76 -0.41
C VAL A 209 17.53 -3.27 0.75
N GLU A 210 18.19 -2.35 1.47
CA GLU A 210 19.00 -2.65 2.67
C GLU A 210 18.20 -2.47 3.97
N THR A 211 17.06 -1.78 3.89
CA THR A 211 16.18 -1.52 5.03
C THR A 211 15.54 -2.81 5.51
N ARG A 212 15.66 -3.09 6.81
CA ARG A 212 15.00 -4.25 7.44
C ARG A 212 13.49 -4.19 7.28
N ALA A 213 12.88 -5.31 6.87
CA ALA A 213 11.47 -5.38 6.52
C ALA A 213 10.71 -6.46 7.28
N LEU A 214 9.45 -6.18 7.60
CA LEU A 214 8.46 -7.17 8.00
C LEU A 214 7.51 -7.41 6.82
N VAL A 215 7.34 -8.65 6.43
CA VAL A 215 6.32 -9.08 5.47
C VAL A 215 5.17 -9.70 6.24
N LEU A 216 3.99 -9.09 6.19
CA LEU A 216 2.75 -9.62 6.75
C LEU A 216 1.93 -10.22 5.61
N GLN A 217 1.71 -11.53 5.67
CA GLN A 217 1.01 -12.29 4.65
C GLN A 217 -0.19 -13.01 5.24
N CYS A 218 -1.38 -12.72 4.72
CA CYS A 218 -2.59 -13.43 5.10
C CYS A 218 -2.54 -14.90 4.65
N SER A 219 -3.22 -15.77 5.41
CA SER A 219 -3.28 -17.21 5.13
C SER A 219 -3.94 -17.51 3.78
N GLU A 220 -5.00 -16.78 3.46
CA GLU A 220 -5.73 -16.83 2.19
C GLU A 220 -5.89 -15.41 1.64
N ASP A 221 -5.22 -15.13 0.53
CA ASP A 221 -5.27 -13.83 -0.14
C ASP A 221 -5.35 -14.07 -1.66
N VAL A 222 -6.47 -13.67 -2.25
CA VAL A 222 -6.74 -13.89 -3.69
C VAL A 222 -5.99 -12.89 -4.59
N ILE A 223 -5.44 -11.82 -4.01
CA ILE A 223 -4.70 -10.78 -4.75
C ILE A 223 -3.20 -11.02 -4.69
N ALA A 224 -2.68 -11.36 -3.50
CA ALA A 224 -1.28 -11.69 -3.28
C ALA A 224 -1.21 -13.03 -2.54
N PRO A 225 -1.23 -14.17 -3.25
CA PRO A 225 -1.17 -15.48 -2.64
C PRO A 225 0.06 -15.67 -1.74
N ARG A 226 -0.04 -16.56 -0.77
CA ARG A 226 1.01 -16.82 0.22
C ARG A 226 2.41 -16.98 -0.39
N VAL A 227 2.51 -17.67 -1.53
CA VAL A 227 3.78 -17.90 -2.23
C VAL A 227 4.45 -16.58 -2.67
N VAL A 228 3.66 -15.53 -2.91
CA VAL A 228 4.16 -14.20 -3.27
C VAL A 228 4.82 -13.52 -2.08
N GLY A 229 4.19 -13.54 -0.91
CA GLY A 229 4.81 -13.02 0.33
C GLY A 229 6.09 -13.79 0.69
N GLU A 230 6.10 -15.12 0.53
CA GLU A 230 7.29 -15.94 0.69
C GLU A 230 8.39 -15.59 -0.33
N TYR A 231 8.00 -15.25 -1.57
CA TYR A 231 8.95 -14.77 -2.60
C TYR A 231 9.56 -13.44 -2.18
N VAL A 232 8.77 -12.47 -1.74
CA VAL A 232 9.24 -11.16 -1.27
C VAL A 232 10.24 -11.34 -0.13
N HIS A 233 9.88 -12.14 0.88
CA HIS A 233 10.77 -12.44 2.01
C HIS A 233 12.10 -13.04 1.56
N ARG A 234 12.10 -14.01 0.66
CA ARG A 234 13.33 -14.66 0.17
C ARG A 234 14.26 -13.75 -0.64
N HIS A 235 13.72 -12.66 -1.24
CA HIS A 235 14.48 -11.78 -2.11
C HIS A 235 14.86 -10.44 -1.47
N LEU A 236 14.25 -10.08 -0.35
CA LEU A 236 14.74 -8.99 0.50
C LEU A 236 15.98 -9.45 1.27
N ARG A 237 16.96 -8.55 1.45
CA ARG A 237 18.23 -8.87 2.14
C ARG A 237 18.07 -9.15 3.63
N ASP A 238 17.22 -8.38 4.28
CA ASP A 238 16.93 -8.50 5.72
C ASP A 238 15.42 -8.36 5.93
N SER A 239 14.75 -9.48 6.19
CA SER A 239 13.31 -9.46 6.42
C SER A 239 12.85 -10.58 7.34
N GLU A 240 11.70 -10.36 7.96
CA GLU A 240 10.92 -11.34 8.68
C GLU A 240 9.60 -11.58 7.94
N LEU A 241 9.13 -12.82 7.92
CA LEU A 241 7.83 -13.18 7.37
C LEU A 241 6.91 -13.65 8.51
N VAL A 242 5.76 -13.00 8.63
CA VAL A 242 4.68 -13.46 9.51
C VAL A 242 3.52 -13.91 8.64
N LEU A 243 3.19 -15.19 8.73
CA LEU A 243 1.97 -15.76 8.16
C LEU A 243 0.85 -15.54 9.16
N MET A 244 -0.11 -14.71 8.79
CA MET A 244 -1.24 -14.33 9.62
C MET A 244 -2.35 -15.40 9.56
N GLU A 245 -3.13 -15.52 10.61
CA GLU A 245 -4.39 -16.28 10.57
C GLU A 245 -5.46 -15.55 9.77
N ALA A 246 -5.34 -14.23 9.69
CA ALA A 246 -6.20 -13.37 8.89
C ALA A 246 -6.36 -13.88 7.45
N THR A 247 -7.58 -13.77 6.92
CA THR A 247 -7.93 -14.06 5.53
C THR A 247 -8.30 -12.78 4.78
N GLY A 248 -8.21 -12.82 3.45
CA GLY A 248 -8.44 -11.69 2.58
C GLY A 248 -7.23 -10.76 2.48
N HIS A 249 -7.35 -9.74 1.62
CA HIS A 249 -6.22 -8.86 1.27
C HIS A 249 -6.04 -7.65 2.21
N CYS A 250 -7.00 -7.38 3.10
CA CYS A 250 -7.03 -6.16 3.92
C CYS A 250 -7.01 -6.46 5.42
N PRO A 251 -5.95 -7.08 5.98
CA PRO A 251 -5.91 -7.44 7.40
C PRO A 251 -5.91 -6.22 8.34
N ASN A 252 -5.41 -5.08 7.88
CA ASN A 252 -5.48 -3.80 8.58
C ASN A 252 -6.93 -3.33 8.83
N LEU A 253 -7.89 -3.81 8.05
CA LEU A 253 -9.31 -3.56 8.20
C LEU A 253 -10.03 -4.71 8.91
N SER A 254 -9.77 -5.94 8.47
CA SER A 254 -10.49 -7.13 8.92
C SER A 254 -9.95 -7.73 10.23
N HIS A 255 -8.62 -7.65 10.48
CA HIS A 255 -7.93 -8.22 11.64
C HIS A 255 -6.90 -7.23 12.21
N PRO A 256 -7.33 -6.04 12.64
CA PRO A 256 -6.41 -4.99 13.09
C PRO A 256 -5.59 -5.40 14.31
N GLU A 257 -6.16 -6.18 15.25
CA GLU A 257 -5.46 -6.61 16.46
C GLU A 257 -4.28 -7.53 16.13
N GLU A 258 -4.45 -8.48 15.21
CA GLU A 258 -3.39 -9.37 14.76
C GLU A 258 -2.32 -8.58 14.01
N THR A 259 -2.73 -7.65 13.14
CA THR A 259 -1.84 -6.74 12.42
C THR A 259 -0.99 -5.92 13.40
N ILE A 260 -1.62 -5.31 14.41
CA ILE A 260 -0.94 -4.52 15.46
C ILE A 260 0.05 -5.39 16.25
N ALA A 261 -0.37 -6.60 16.65
CA ALA A 261 0.48 -7.51 17.42
C ALA A 261 1.73 -7.90 16.64
N ALA A 262 1.60 -8.27 15.36
CA ALA A 262 2.72 -8.62 14.49
C ALA A 262 3.66 -7.42 14.26
N MET A 263 3.12 -6.23 14.03
CA MET A 263 3.91 -5.00 13.91
C MET A 263 4.68 -4.69 15.20
N ARG A 264 4.03 -4.78 16.38
CA ARG A 264 4.68 -4.51 17.67
C ARG A 264 5.80 -5.47 18.00
N ALA A 265 5.70 -6.72 17.58
CA ALA A 265 6.74 -7.72 17.77
C ALA A 265 8.02 -7.42 16.97
N PHE A 266 7.87 -6.79 15.80
CA PHE A 266 8.97 -6.42 14.92
C PHE A 266 9.59 -5.06 15.26
N LEU A 267 8.81 -4.10 15.74
CA LEU A 267 9.21 -2.70 16.01
C LEU A 267 9.84 -2.53 17.38
#